data_0a4908a80103171be61b1c8921216bf1
#
_entry.id   0a4908a80103171be61b1c8921216bf1
#
_cell.length_a   1.000
_cell.length_b   1.000
_cell.length_c   1.000
_cell.angle_alpha   90.00
_cell.angle_beta   90.00
_cell.angle_gamma   90.00
#
_symmetry.space_group_name_H-M   'P 1'
#
loop_
_entity.id
_entity.type
_entity.pdbx_description
1 polymer ?
#
loop_
_entity_poly.entity_id
_entity_poly.type
_entity_poly.pdbx_seq_one_letter_code
_entity_poly.pdbx_strand_id
1 'polypeptide(L)'
;GQNIGTTVTAMISSIGTNKNAKRAAVVHLLFNVIGVVVLLTLFCIVRAAFAPALLNESATMYGIAVAHSAFNLLCTAILLPAGSLLEKLACRIVPDDARVEVVTELDERLLPTPSLALRQSRAVACEMAESSVRALNNALTALTANTPELAQSIRDDEERCDHYEDILGTYLVKLSAQKLGRAESEESTELLKTIGDFERISDHAVNILSSAEEMTRKNLTFSANANNELITITSAIREILSLALQAFERRDTDIASQV
;
A
#
# COMPACT_ATOMS: atom_id res chain seq x y z
N GLY A 1 13.47 -8.85 23.53
CA GLY A 1 12.30 -9.71 23.23
C GLY A 1 11.07 -8.90 22.90
N GLN A 2 10.67 -7.98 23.75
CA GLN A 2 9.42 -7.22 23.62
C GLN A 2 9.36 -6.38 22.32
N ASN A 3 10.42 -5.65 22.01
CA ASN A 3 10.49 -4.82 20.80
C ASN A 3 10.41 -5.63 19.49
N ILE A 4 11.01 -6.82 19.46
CA ILE A 4 10.89 -7.71 18.31
C ILE A 4 9.47 -8.31 18.24
N GLY A 5 8.85 -8.58 19.41
CA GLY A 5 7.47 -9.09 19.46
C GLY A 5 6.44 -8.15 18.82
N THR A 6 6.59 -6.83 19.02
CA THR A 6 5.69 -5.84 18.42
C THR A 6 5.84 -5.72 16.89
N THR A 7 6.99 -6.10 16.32
CA THR A 7 7.17 -6.07 14.86
C THR A 7 6.44 -7.22 14.16
N VAL A 8 6.16 -8.31 14.87
CA VAL A 8 5.40 -9.44 14.32
C VAL A 8 3.98 -9.02 13.96
N THR A 9 3.35 -8.17 14.79
CA THR A 9 1.99 -7.65 14.48
C THR A 9 2.02 -6.78 13.24
N ALA A 10 3.02 -5.92 13.08
CA ALA A 10 3.18 -5.10 11.87
C ALA A 10 3.41 -5.97 10.62
N MET A 11 4.22 -7.03 10.73
CA MET A 11 4.43 -7.98 9.63
C MET A 11 3.15 -8.72 9.25
N ILE A 12 2.37 -9.19 10.24
CA ILE A 12 1.09 -9.86 9.98
C ILE A 12 0.10 -8.89 9.32
N SER A 13 0.01 -7.66 9.82
CA SER A 13 -0.87 -6.61 9.27
C SER A 13 -0.47 -6.20 7.84
N SER A 14 0.76 -6.44 7.43
CA SER A 14 1.23 -6.14 6.07
C SER A 14 0.92 -7.25 5.05
N ILE A 15 0.41 -8.40 5.50
CA ILE A 15 0.01 -9.48 4.60
C ILE A 15 -1.25 -9.05 3.82
N GLY A 16 -1.17 -9.06 2.50
CA GLY A 16 -2.27 -8.61 1.63
C GLY A 16 -2.34 -7.09 1.40
N THR A 17 -1.39 -6.32 1.92
CA THR A 17 -1.28 -4.88 1.65
C THR A 17 -0.29 -4.60 0.51
N ASN A 18 -0.27 -3.34 0.04
CA ASN A 18 0.65 -2.87 -0.99
C ASN A 18 2.14 -3.01 -0.59
N LYS A 19 3.04 -2.90 -1.55
CA LYS A 19 4.50 -3.09 -1.37
C LYS A 19 5.11 -2.10 -0.37
N ASN A 20 4.62 -0.86 -0.36
CA ASN A 20 5.12 0.16 0.54
C ASN A 20 4.77 -0.14 2.00
N ALA A 21 3.57 -0.67 2.28
CA ALA A 21 3.20 -1.15 3.61
C ALA A 21 4.06 -2.36 4.04
N LYS A 22 4.34 -3.30 3.14
CA LYS A 22 5.27 -4.43 3.39
C LYS A 22 6.67 -3.93 3.68
N ARG A 23 7.19 -2.97 2.89
CA ARG A 23 8.51 -2.34 3.11
C ARG A 23 8.57 -1.62 4.46
N ALA A 24 7.52 -0.88 4.82
CA ALA A 24 7.44 -0.22 6.12
C ALA A 24 7.49 -1.22 7.29
N ALA A 25 6.78 -2.35 7.19
CA ALA A 25 6.83 -3.43 8.17
C ALA A 25 8.23 -4.06 8.26
N VAL A 26 8.91 -4.26 7.12
CA VAL A 26 10.30 -4.76 7.05
C VAL A 26 11.27 -3.76 7.67
N VAL A 27 11.15 -2.45 7.39
CA VAL A 27 11.97 -1.40 8.03
C VAL A 27 11.80 -1.44 9.54
N HIS A 28 10.56 -1.55 10.03
CA HIS A 28 10.28 -1.66 11.47
C HIS A 28 10.92 -2.91 12.09
N LEU A 29 10.86 -4.05 11.42
CA LEU A 29 11.54 -5.28 11.85
C LEU A 29 13.07 -5.09 11.90
N LEU A 30 13.66 -4.59 10.81
CA LEU A 30 15.11 -4.38 10.69
C LEU A 30 15.62 -3.40 11.74
N PHE A 31 14.90 -2.30 11.97
CA PHE A 31 15.23 -1.32 13.00
C PHE A 31 15.34 -1.98 14.37
N ASN A 32 14.34 -2.77 14.75
CA ASN A 32 14.35 -3.43 16.07
C ASN A 32 15.38 -4.54 16.18
N VAL A 33 15.56 -5.37 15.14
CA VAL A 33 16.55 -6.46 15.14
C VAL A 33 17.98 -5.89 15.22
N ILE A 34 18.31 -4.93 14.35
CA ILE A 34 19.64 -4.30 14.32
C ILE A 34 19.90 -3.56 15.62
N GLY A 35 18.92 -2.81 16.13
CA GLY A 35 19.02 -2.11 17.41
C GLY A 35 19.30 -3.05 18.58
N VAL A 36 18.60 -4.19 18.63
CA VAL A 36 18.86 -5.20 19.67
C VAL A 36 20.26 -5.78 19.53
N VAL A 37 20.69 -6.15 18.32
CA VAL A 37 22.04 -6.72 18.10
C VAL A 37 23.12 -5.73 18.50
N VAL A 38 23.03 -4.48 18.05
CA VAL A 38 24.04 -3.44 18.34
C VAL A 38 24.11 -3.14 19.83
N LEU A 39 22.97 -2.86 20.48
CA LEU A 39 22.96 -2.49 21.89
C LEU A 39 23.26 -3.68 22.83
N LEU A 40 22.84 -4.90 22.46
CA LEU A 40 23.22 -6.08 23.24
C LEU A 40 24.71 -6.35 23.16
N THR A 41 25.31 -6.21 21.98
CA THR A 41 26.78 -6.35 21.82
C THR A 41 27.51 -5.30 22.62
N LEU A 42 27.09 -4.03 22.56
CA LEU A 42 27.66 -2.95 23.34
C LEU A 42 27.53 -3.22 24.85
N PHE A 43 26.34 -3.66 25.29
CA PHE A 43 26.10 -4.04 26.67
C PHE A 43 27.04 -5.15 27.15
N CYS A 44 27.23 -6.21 26.33
CA CYS A 44 28.13 -7.31 26.68
C CYS A 44 29.60 -6.82 26.80
N ILE A 45 30.04 -5.93 25.92
CA ILE A 45 31.38 -5.34 25.94
C ILE A 45 31.57 -4.51 27.24
N VAL A 46 30.60 -3.61 27.53
CA VAL A 46 30.64 -2.77 28.73
C VAL A 46 30.63 -3.61 30.01
N ARG A 47 29.79 -4.65 30.05
CA ARG A 47 29.76 -5.58 31.19
C ARG A 47 31.09 -6.31 31.37
N ALA A 48 31.71 -6.79 30.31
CA ALA A 48 32.99 -7.51 30.37
C ALA A 48 34.14 -6.60 30.76
N ALA A 49 34.14 -5.32 30.29
CA ALA A 49 35.24 -4.37 30.56
C ALA A 49 35.14 -3.69 31.93
N PHE A 50 33.95 -3.37 32.41
CA PHE A 50 33.75 -2.51 33.59
C PHE A 50 33.03 -3.22 34.75
N ALA A 51 32.38 -4.38 34.52
CA ALA A 51 31.62 -5.15 35.53
C ALA A 51 30.79 -4.26 36.48
N PRO A 52 29.89 -3.39 36.02
CA PRO A 52 29.23 -2.38 36.86
C PRO A 52 28.43 -3.05 37.98
N ALA A 53 28.62 -2.59 39.22
CA ALA A 53 27.93 -3.12 40.39
C ALA A 53 26.40 -3.04 40.30
N LEU A 54 25.91 -2.03 39.57
CA LEU A 54 24.48 -1.83 39.28
C LEU A 54 23.80 -3.06 38.62
N LEU A 55 24.54 -3.89 37.88
CA LEU A 55 24.01 -5.08 37.24
C LEU A 55 23.79 -6.27 38.18
N ASN A 56 24.25 -6.16 39.42
CA ASN A 56 24.06 -7.19 40.44
C ASN A 56 22.85 -6.88 41.35
N GLU A 57 22.21 -5.73 41.19
CA GLU A 57 21.01 -5.37 41.94
C GLU A 57 19.76 -6.03 41.36
N SER A 58 18.75 -6.25 42.22
CA SER A 58 17.47 -6.81 41.80
C SER A 58 16.74 -5.84 40.86
N ALA A 59 16.26 -6.35 39.72
CA ALA A 59 15.49 -5.55 38.75
C ALA A 59 14.14 -5.13 39.36
N THR A 60 13.93 -3.82 39.48
CA THR A 60 12.63 -3.24 39.87
C THR A 60 11.78 -2.96 38.65
N MET A 61 10.44 -2.92 38.80
CA MET A 61 9.52 -2.55 37.69
C MET A 61 9.88 -1.18 37.10
N TYR A 62 10.24 -0.20 37.95
CA TYR A 62 10.68 1.13 37.50
C TYR A 62 12.02 1.03 36.73
N GLY A 63 12.99 0.27 37.23
CA GLY A 63 14.26 0.08 36.54
C GLY A 63 14.12 -0.56 35.17
N ILE A 64 13.21 -1.53 35.04
CA ILE A 64 12.89 -2.16 33.75
C ILE A 64 12.29 -1.14 32.78
N ALA A 65 11.33 -0.31 33.22
CA ALA A 65 10.71 0.73 32.37
C ALA A 65 11.73 1.77 31.90
N VAL A 66 12.61 2.24 32.82
CA VAL A 66 13.68 3.20 32.48
C VAL A 66 14.67 2.58 31.49
N ALA A 67 15.11 1.34 31.71
CA ALA A 67 16.02 0.65 30.82
C ALA A 67 15.41 0.46 29.43
N HIS A 68 14.10 0.13 29.37
CA HIS A 68 13.38 -0.01 28.09
C HIS A 68 13.29 1.33 27.35
N SER A 69 12.96 2.42 28.02
CA SER A 69 12.89 3.77 27.43
C SER A 69 14.25 4.24 26.93
N ALA A 70 15.30 4.05 27.76
CA ALA A 70 16.68 4.37 27.39
C ALA A 70 17.14 3.56 26.18
N PHE A 71 16.82 2.27 26.14
CA PHE A 71 17.10 1.40 24.99
C PHE A 71 16.48 1.94 23.71
N ASN A 72 15.18 2.28 23.71
CA ASN A 72 14.50 2.79 22.52
C ASN A 72 15.07 4.14 22.08
N LEU A 73 15.36 5.04 23.01
CA LEU A 73 15.94 6.35 22.70
C LEU A 73 17.34 6.21 22.07
N LEU A 74 18.19 5.33 22.61
CA LEU A 74 19.50 5.04 22.04
C LEU A 74 19.42 4.37 20.68
N CYS A 75 18.52 3.40 20.48
CA CYS A 75 18.27 2.80 19.17
C CYS A 75 17.89 3.86 18.14
N THR A 76 16.97 4.75 18.48
CA THR A 76 16.55 5.83 17.59
C THR A 76 17.71 6.76 17.26
N ALA A 77 18.48 7.19 18.27
CA ALA A 77 19.62 8.08 18.05
C ALA A 77 20.71 7.48 17.15
N ILE A 78 20.95 6.17 17.27
CA ILE A 78 21.96 5.44 16.47
C ILE A 78 21.45 5.15 15.06
N LEU A 79 20.19 4.72 14.90
CA LEU A 79 19.68 4.22 13.64
C LEU A 79 18.96 5.27 12.79
N LEU A 80 18.55 6.41 13.35
CA LEU A 80 17.92 7.50 12.59
C LEU A 80 18.82 8.01 11.44
N PRO A 81 20.13 8.23 11.64
CA PRO A 81 21.01 8.60 10.53
C PRO A 81 21.17 7.51 9.46
N ALA A 82 20.90 6.25 9.80
CA ALA A 82 20.97 5.10 8.90
C ALA A 82 19.63 4.77 8.22
N GLY A 83 18.63 5.65 8.30
CA GLY A 83 17.27 5.43 7.75
C GLY A 83 17.30 5.06 6.28
N SER A 84 18.07 5.77 5.46
CA SER A 84 18.21 5.47 4.02
C SER A 84 18.84 4.09 3.74
N LEU A 85 19.67 3.57 4.65
CA LEU A 85 20.24 2.24 4.53
C LEU A 85 19.19 1.17 4.86
N LEU A 86 18.35 1.40 5.87
CA LEU A 86 17.23 0.51 6.22
C LEU A 86 16.20 0.46 5.10
N GLU A 87 15.87 1.59 4.50
CA GLU A 87 15.00 1.68 3.33
C GLU A 87 15.55 0.88 2.14
N LYS A 88 16.81 1.09 1.76
CA LYS A 88 17.46 0.31 0.68
C LYS A 88 17.47 -1.18 0.97
N LEU A 89 17.63 -1.57 2.21
CA LEU A 89 17.60 -2.99 2.61
C LEU A 89 16.18 -3.55 2.51
N ALA A 90 15.18 -2.78 2.92
CA ALA A 90 13.78 -3.16 2.79
C ALA A 90 13.35 -3.30 1.32
N CYS A 91 13.76 -2.37 0.44
CA CYS A 91 13.52 -2.48 -1.01
C CYS A 91 14.24 -3.68 -1.64
N ARG A 92 15.35 -4.15 -1.05
CA ARG A 92 16.03 -5.36 -1.52
C ARG A 92 15.34 -6.64 -1.08
N ILE A 93 14.67 -6.62 0.10
CA ILE A 93 13.91 -7.75 0.65
C ILE A 93 12.53 -7.83 -0.03
N VAL A 94 11.91 -6.68 -0.29
CA VAL A 94 10.65 -6.54 -1.04
C VAL A 94 10.97 -5.77 -2.33
N PRO A 95 11.46 -6.45 -3.36
CA PRO A 95 11.82 -5.82 -4.62
C PRO A 95 10.57 -5.29 -5.35
N ASP A 96 10.79 -4.31 -6.23
CA ASP A 96 9.80 -3.99 -7.24
C ASP A 96 9.70 -5.16 -8.22
N ASP A 97 8.49 -5.56 -8.59
CA ASP A 97 8.32 -6.56 -9.64
C ASP A 97 8.83 -6.00 -10.97
N ALA A 98 9.30 -6.90 -11.84
CA ALA A 98 9.84 -6.50 -13.13
C ALA A 98 8.79 -5.72 -13.90
N ARG A 99 9.01 -4.42 -13.99
CA ARG A 99 8.37 -3.38 -14.80
C ARG A 99 7.17 -3.84 -15.64
N VAL A 100 5.98 -3.52 -15.19
CA VAL A 100 4.93 -3.11 -16.13
C VAL A 100 5.47 -1.83 -16.78
N GLU A 101 5.70 -1.81 -18.08
CA GLU A 101 6.03 -0.58 -18.82
C GLU A 101 4.84 0.36 -18.72
N VAL A 102 4.80 1.17 -17.67
CA VAL A 102 3.85 2.27 -17.56
C VAL A 102 4.39 3.41 -18.39
N VAL A 103 3.80 3.58 -19.57
CA VAL A 103 4.23 4.51 -20.63
C VAL A 103 4.00 5.99 -20.24
N THR A 104 3.43 6.28 -19.08
CA THR A 104 3.05 7.66 -18.73
C THR A 104 3.83 8.15 -17.51
N GLU A 105 5.05 8.64 -17.71
CA GLU A 105 5.76 9.42 -16.70
C GLU A 105 5.12 10.80 -16.56
N LEU A 106 4.75 11.18 -15.32
CA LEU A 106 4.32 12.53 -14.99
C LEU A 106 5.52 13.48 -15.09
N ASP A 107 5.44 14.46 -15.97
CA ASP A 107 6.56 15.38 -16.22
C ASP A 107 6.65 16.45 -15.11
N GLU A 108 7.66 16.33 -14.25
CA GLU A 108 7.89 17.31 -13.17
C GLU A 108 8.15 18.75 -13.69
N ARG A 109 8.55 18.92 -14.95
CA ARG A 109 8.72 20.25 -15.57
C ARG A 109 7.41 20.99 -15.72
N LEU A 110 6.27 20.31 -15.63
CA LEU A 110 4.93 20.92 -15.67
C LEU A 110 4.48 21.46 -14.31
N LEU A 111 5.12 21.11 -13.20
CA LEU A 111 4.75 21.59 -11.86
C LEU A 111 4.65 23.12 -11.73
N PRO A 112 5.50 23.94 -12.40
CA PRO A 112 5.34 25.38 -12.40
C PRO A 112 4.09 25.90 -13.15
N THR A 113 3.42 25.02 -13.91
CA THR A 113 2.19 25.33 -14.67
C THR A 113 1.05 24.43 -14.19
N PRO A 114 0.38 24.76 -13.07
CA PRO A 114 -0.54 23.87 -12.37
C PRO A 114 -1.67 23.32 -13.24
N SER A 115 -2.25 24.11 -14.11
CA SER A 115 -3.33 23.68 -15.00
C SER A 115 -2.91 22.58 -16.00
N LEU A 116 -1.65 22.59 -16.47
CA LEU A 116 -1.12 21.53 -17.32
C LEU A 116 -0.77 20.30 -16.51
N ALA A 117 -0.17 20.48 -15.33
CA ALA A 117 0.15 19.39 -14.41
C ALA A 117 -1.11 18.63 -13.99
N LEU A 118 -2.19 19.32 -13.62
CA LEU A 118 -3.48 18.71 -13.27
C LEU A 118 -4.11 17.99 -14.44
N ARG A 119 -4.04 18.54 -15.65
CA ARG A 119 -4.56 17.87 -16.85
C ARG A 119 -3.82 16.56 -17.11
N GLN A 120 -2.50 16.51 -16.96
CA GLN A 120 -1.72 15.29 -17.08
C GLN A 120 -2.06 14.30 -15.96
N SER A 121 -2.12 14.77 -14.70
CA SER A 121 -2.50 13.92 -13.56
C SER A 121 -3.87 13.29 -13.74
N ARG A 122 -4.84 14.05 -14.26
CA ARG A 122 -6.18 13.53 -14.53
C ARG A 122 -6.18 12.46 -15.62
N ALA A 123 -5.41 12.63 -16.69
CA ALA A 123 -5.30 11.62 -17.73
C ALA A 123 -4.79 10.29 -17.17
N VAL A 124 -3.72 10.33 -16.34
CA VAL A 124 -3.18 9.14 -15.68
C VAL A 124 -4.17 8.55 -14.67
N ALA A 125 -4.91 9.39 -13.94
CA ALA A 125 -5.96 8.93 -13.03
C ALA A 125 -7.13 8.25 -13.76
N CYS A 126 -7.46 8.67 -14.98
CA CYS A 126 -8.45 7.96 -15.83
C CYS A 126 -7.94 6.58 -16.25
N GLU A 127 -6.66 6.44 -16.65
CA GLU A 127 -6.05 5.13 -16.95
C GLU A 127 -6.04 4.21 -15.73
N MET A 128 -5.76 4.74 -14.55
CA MET A 128 -5.87 4.01 -13.28
C MET A 128 -7.30 3.54 -13.01
N ALA A 129 -8.28 4.42 -13.20
CA ALA A 129 -9.70 4.11 -13.02
C ALA A 129 -10.15 2.98 -13.96
N GLU A 130 -9.78 3.05 -15.25
CA GLU A 130 -10.06 1.97 -16.22
C GLU A 130 -9.43 0.64 -15.80
N SER A 131 -8.18 0.65 -15.30
CA SER A 131 -7.48 -0.55 -14.85
C SER A 131 -8.15 -1.16 -13.62
N SER A 132 -8.54 -0.35 -12.63
CA SER A 132 -9.22 -0.82 -11.41
C SER A 132 -10.59 -1.43 -11.71
N VAL A 133 -11.39 -0.79 -12.58
CA VAL A 133 -12.70 -1.29 -13.02
C VAL A 133 -12.54 -2.58 -13.83
N ARG A 134 -11.55 -2.68 -14.69
CA ARG A 134 -11.25 -3.90 -15.45
C ARG A 134 -10.83 -5.04 -14.52
N ALA A 135 -9.94 -4.80 -13.56
CA ALA A 135 -9.52 -5.77 -12.56
C ALA A 135 -10.71 -6.35 -11.80
N LEU A 136 -11.60 -5.49 -11.29
CA LEU A 136 -12.76 -5.94 -10.53
C LEU A 136 -13.77 -6.71 -11.41
N ASN A 137 -14.03 -6.26 -12.64
CA ASN A 137 -14.88 -6.98 -13.58
C ASN A 137 -14.34 -8.37 -13.92
N ASN A 138 -13.03 -8.49 -14.10
CA ASN A 138 -12.33 -9.76 -14.34
C ASN A 138 -12.41 -10.66 -13.10
N ALA A 139 -12.24 -10.12 -11.89
CA ALA A 139 -12.34 -10.87 -10.65
C ALA A 139 -13.76 -11.42 -10.41
N LEU A 140 -14.80 -10.63 -10.70
CA LEU A 140 -16.19 -11.12 -10.66
C LEU A 140 -16.42 -12.27 -11.65
N THR A 141 -15.77 -12.23 -12.80
CA THR A 141 -15.83 -13.32 -13.79
C THR A 141 -15.11 -14.57 -13.30
N ALA A 142 -13.95 -14.40 -12.62
CA ALA A 142 -13.14 -15.49 -12.08
C ALA A 142 -13.90 -16.35 -11.03
N LEU A 143 -14.90 -15.80 -10.35
CA LEU A 143 -15.73 -16.57 -9.41
C LEU A 143 -16.45 -17.76 -10.05
N THR A 144 -16.73 -17.69 -11.36
CA THR A 144 -17.43 -18.75 -12.11
C THR A 144 -16.56 -19.42 -13.16
N ALA A 145 -15.54 -18.73 -13.65
CA ALA A 145 -14.66 -19.19 -14.73
C ALA A 145 -13.22 -18.69 -14.50
N ASN A 146 -12.54 -19.23 -13.49
CA ASN A 146 -11.17 -18.87 -13.19
C ASN A 146 -10.21 -19.58 -14.15
N THR A 147 -9.36 -18.79 -14.84
CA THR A 147 -8.25 -19.28 -15.64
C THR A 147 -6.93 -18.63 -15.21
N PRO A 148 -5.77 -19.29 -15.44
CA PRO A 148 -4.48 -18.69 -15.10
C PRO A 148 -4.23 -17.35 -15.78
N GLU A 149 -4.68 -17.17 -17.02
CA GLU A 149 -4.54 -15.94 -17.79
C GLU A 149 -5.38 -14.81 -17.19
N LEU A 150 -6.61 -15.11 -16.78
CA LEU A 150 -7.50 -14.15 -16.11
C LEU A 150 -6.94 -13.74 -14.76
N ALA A 151 -6.45 -14.72 -13.99
CA ALA A 151 -5.81 -14.47 -12.70
C ALA A 151 -4.57 -13.56 -12.84
N GLN A 152 -3.74 -13.79 -13.87
CA GLN A 152 -2.57 -12.96 -14.14
C GLN A 152 -2.99 -11.53 -14.54
N SER A 153 -3.97 -11.40 -15.43
CA SER A 153 -4.49 -10.07 -15.85
C SER A 153 -4.99 -9.23 -14.67
N ILE A 154 -5.65 -9.86 -13.69
CA ILE A 154 -6.14 -9.16 -12.49
C ILE A 154 -4.96 -8.65 -11.65
N ARG A 155 -3.91 -9.46 -11.46
CA ARG A 155 -2.71 -9.05 -10.73
C ARG A 155 -1.93 -7.96 -11.45
N ASP A 156 -1.83 -8.05 -12.78
CA ASP A 156 -1.15 -7.03 -13.60
C ASP A 156 -1.89 -5.68 -13.53
N ASP A 157 -3.22 -5.70 -13.48
CA ASP A 157 -4.03 -4.49 -13.33
C ASP A 157 -3.93 -3.88 -11.93
N GLU A 158 -3.87 -4.70 -10.87
CA GLU A 158 -3.65 -4.22 -9.50
C GLU A 158 -2.24 -3.64 -9.34
N GLU A 159 -1.21 -4.32 -9.83
CA GLU A 159 0.16 -3.78 -9.80
C GLU A 159 0.27 -2.44 -10.55
N ARG A 160 -0.48 -2.29 -11.63
CA ARG A 160 -0.57 -1.02 -12.38
C ARG A 160 -1.28 0.06 -11.58
N CYS A 161 -2.36 -0.27 -10.86
CA CYS A 161 -3.06 0.69 -9.98
C CYS A 161 -2.17 1.14 -8.82
N ASP A 162 -1.46 0.22 -8.16
CA ASP A 162 -0.47 0.55 -7.12
C ASP A 162 0.59 1.52 -7.63
N HIS A 163 1.12 1.26 -8.82
CA HIS A 163 2.12 2.13 -9.42
C HIS A 163 1.55 3.53 -9.73
N TYR A 164 0.33 3.59 -10.28
CA TYR A 164 -0.33 4.88 -10.54
C TYR A 164 -0.62 5.66 -9.25
N GLU A 165 -1.03 4.99 -8.16
CA GLU A 165 -1.22 5.64 -6.87
C GLU A 165 0.06 6.31 -6.39
N ASP A 166 1.18 5.58 -6.40
CA ASP A 166 2.49 6.08 -5.95
C ASP A 166 2.95 7.31 -6.74
N ILE A 167 2.92 7.24 -8.08
CA ILE A 167 3.39 8.36 -8.92
C ILE A 167 2.46 9.56 -8.87
N LEU A 168 1.14 9.33 -8.92
CA LEU A 168 0.15 10.41 -8.83
C LEU A 168 0.17 11.06 -7.45
N GLY A 169 0.19 10.26 -6.38
CA GLY A 169 0.25 10.76 -5.01
C GLY A 169 1.47 11.64 -4.78
N THR A 170 2.65 11.16 -5.18
CA THR A 170 3.90 11.93 -5.09
C THR A 170 3.85 13.21 -5.92
N TYR A 171 3.35 13.15 -7.15
CA TYR A 171 3.28 14.29 -8.05
C TYR A 171 2.29 15.34 -7.57
N LEU A 172 1.08 14.95 -7.15
CA LEU A 172 0.05 15.85 -6.64
C LEU A 172 0.46 16.52 -5.33
N VAL A 173 1.21 15.82 -4.45
CA VAL A 173 1.80 16.44 -3.25
C VAL A 173 2.83 17.49 -3.62
N LYS A 174 3.72 17.23 -4.60
CA LYS A 174 4.67 18.24 -5.12
C LYS A 174 3.94 19.43 -5.76
N LEU A 175 2.86 19.17 -6.48
CA LEU A 175 2.03 20.18 -7.10
C LEU A 175 1.35 21.07 -6.04
N SER A 176 0.84 20.48 -4.95
CA SER A 176 0.20 21.21 -3.85
C SER A 176 1.16 22.17 -3.11
N ALA A 177 2.46 21.95 -3.22
CA ALA A 177 3.47 22.87 -2.70
C ALA A 177 3.69 24.11 -3.59
N GLN A 178 3.12 24.14 -4.80
CA GLN A 178 3.14 25.30 -5.69
C GLN A 178 2.03 26.32 -5.33
N LYS A 179 2.08 27.51 -5.93
CA LYS A 179 1.01 28.51 -5.79
C LYS A 179 -0.18 28.11 -6.66
N LEU A 180 -1.11 27.37 -6.09
CA LEU A 180 -2.34 26.96 -6.75
C LEU A 180 -3.43 28.01 -6.60
N GLY A 181 -4.24 28.21 -7.65
CA GLY A 181 -5.53 28.85 -7.55
C GLY A 181 -6.53 27.97 -6.79
N ARG A 182 -7.66 28.56 -6.37
CA ARG A 182 -8.67 27.82 -5.59
C ARG A 182 -9.19 26.58 -6.34
N ALA A 183 -9.56 26.73 -7.59
CA ALA A 183 -10.08 25.62 -8.41
C ALA A 183 -9.03 24.51 -8.62
N GLU A 184 -7.75 24.91 -8.83
CA GLU A 184 -6.65 23.95 -8.97
C GLU A 184 -6.38 23.18 -7.66
N SER A 185 -6.48 23.86 -6.52
CA SER A 185 -6.34 23.21 -5.21
C SER A 185 -7.48 22.25 -4.91
N GLU A 186 -8.72 22.62 -5.27
CA GLU A 186 -9.89 21.75 -5.13
C GLU A 186 -9.74 20.50 -6.02
N GLU A 187 -9.35 20.65 -7.29
CA GLU A 187 -9.13 19.54 -8.22
C GLU A 187 -7.97 18.63 -7.78
N SER A 188 -6.86 19.19 -7.30
CA SER A 188 -5.73 18.40 -6.78
C SER A 188 -6.14 17.56 -5.57
N THR A 189 -6.97 18.13 -4.68
CA THR A 189 -7.48 17.44 -3.50
C THR A 189 -8.48 16.35 -3.87
N GLU A 190 -9.34 16.59 -4.85
CA GLU A 190 -10.25 15.59 -5.40
C GLU A 190 -9.48 14.40 -5.96
N LEU A 191 -8.49 14.66 -6.83
CA LEU A 191 -7.67 13.59 -7.42
C LEU A 191 -6.95 12.77 -6.34
N LEU A 192 -6.32 13.42 -5.35
CA LEU A 192 -5.63 12.73 -4.25
C LEU A 192 -6.52 11.78 -3.45
N LYS A 193 -7.81 12.10 -3.31
CA LYS A 193 -8.77 11.20 -2.66
C LYS A 193 -9.18 10.05 -3.58
N THR A 194 -9.45 10.37 -4.83
CA THR A 194 -10.02 9.42 -5.79
C THR A 194 -9.02 8.35 -6.20
N ILE A 195 -7.70 8.65 -6.27
CA ILE A 195 -6.69 7.62 -6.57
C ILE A 195 -6.65 6.53 -5.51
N GLY A 196 -6.78 6.88 -4.22
CA GLY A 196 -6.88 5.88 -3.16
C GLY A 196 -8.17 5.04 -3.22
N ASP A 197 -9.27 5.58 -3.75
CA ASP A 197 -10.49 4.79 -3.98
C ASP A 197 -10.31 3.80 -5.15
N PHE A 198 -9.61 4.17 -6.22
CA PHE A 198 -9.30 3.26 -7.33
C PHE A 198 -8.33 2.15 -6.94
N GLU A 199 -7.31 2.45 -6.14
CA GLU A 199 -6.42 1.44 -5.56
C GLU A 199 -7.23 0.41 -4.75
N ARG A 200 -8.15 0.86 -3.88
CA ARG A 200 -9.00 -0.04 -3.10
C ARG A 200 -9.90 -0.92 -3.96
N ILE A 201 -10.39 -0.42 -5.11
CA ILE A 201 -11.17 -1.23 -6.04
C ILE A 201 -10.31 -2.36 -6.62
N SER A 202 -9.06 -2.09 -7.00
CA SER A 202 -8.14 -3.11 -7.51
C SER A 202 -7.71 -4.10 -6.43
N ASP A 203 -7.49 -3.66 -5.20
CA ASP A 203 -7.25 -4.52 -4.04
C ASP A 203 -8.41 -5.50 -3.79
N HIS A 204 -9.64 -5.00 -3.88
CA HIS A 204 -10.81 -5.87 -3.77
C HIS A 204 -10.87 -6.91 -4.90
N ALA A 205 -10.42 -6.58 -6.10
CA ALA A 205 -10.35 -7.53 -7.20
C ALA A 205 -9.41 -8.71 -6.88
N VAL A 206 -8.23 -8.45 -6.32
CA VAL A 206 -7.28 -9.50 -5.91
C VAL A 206 -7.83 -10.33 -4.74
N ASN A 207 -8.57 -9.72 -3.81
CA ASN A 207 -9.24 -10.46 -2.72
C ASN A 207 -10.31 -11.42 -3.25
N ILE A 208 -11.10 -10.99 -4.24
CA ILE A 208 -12.10 -11.83 -4.90
C ILE A 208 -11.41 -12.94 -5.70
N LEU A 209 -10.32 -12.61 -6.43
CA LEU A 209 -9.52 -13.62 -7.14
C LEU A 209 -9.00 -14.69 -6.19
N SER A 210 -8.48 -14.31 -5.02
CA SER A 210 -8.00 -15.25 -4.02
C SER A 210 -9.09 -16.23 -3.58
N SER A 211 -10.33 -15.74 -3.45
CA SER A 211 -11.51 -16.58 -3.16
C SER A 211 -11.84 -17.52 -4.32
N ALA A 212 -11.78 -17.05 -5.57
CA ALA A 212 -12.00 -17.87 -6.75
C ALA A 212 -10.93 -18.97 -6.91
N GLU A 213 -9.66 -18.66 -6.64
CA GLU A 213 -8.56 -19.64 -6.63
C GLU A 213 -8.73 -20.69 -5.53
N GLU A 214 -9.19 -20.27 -4.34
CA GLU A 214 -9.49 -21.20 -3.26
C GLU A 214 -10.64 -22.14 -3.61
N MET A 215 -11.70 -21.63 -4.23
CA MET A 215 -12.82 -22.44 -4.72
C MET A 215 -12.34 -23.47 -5.75
N THR A 216 -11.54 -23.04 -6.72
CA THR A 216 -10.97 -23.93 -7.73
C THR A 216 -10.11 -25.04 -7.09
N ARG A 217 -9.23 -24.68 -6.15
CA ARG A 217 -8.36 -25.63 -5.45
C ARG A 217 -9.13 -26.65 -4.62
N LYS A 218 -10.25 -26.24 -4.02
CA LYS A 218 -11.11 -27.10 -3.20
C LYS A 218 -12.22 -27.80 -3.99
N ASN A 219 -12.30 -27.60 -5.30
CA ASN A 219 -13.39 -28.07 -6.17
C ASN A 219 -14.79 -27.69 -5.65
N LEU A 220 -14.91 -26.45 -5.14
CA LEU A 220 -16.19 -25.91 -4.67
C LEU A 220 -16.95 -25.26 -5.82
N THR A 221 -18.27 -25.42 -5.82
CA THR A 221 -19.18 -24.77 -6.78
C THR A 221 -20.34 -24.14 -6.04
N PHE A 222 -20.87 -23.06 -6.57
CA PHE A 222 -22.09 -22.45 -6.04
C PHE A 222 -23.31 -23.35 -6.30
N SER A 223 -24.24 -23.39 -5.35
CA SER A 223 -25.57 -23.96 -5.61
C SER A 223 -26.31 -23.16 -6.68
N ALA A 224 -27.35 -23.73 -7.31
CA ALA A 224 -28.13 -23.05 -8.33
C ALA A 224 -28.72 -21.72 -7.81
N ASN A 225 -29.21 -21.70 -6.55
CA ASN A 225 -29.76 -20.49 -5.94
C ASN A 225 -28.65 -19.45 -5.69
N ALA A 226 -27.52 -19.84 -5.11
CA ALA A 226 -26.41 -18.94 -4.87
C ALA A 226 -25.83 -18.38 -6.18
N ASN A 227 -25.81 -19.17 -7.25
CA ASN A 227 -25.36 -18.69 -8.56
C ASN A 227 -26.31 -17.62 -9.15
N ASN A 228 -27.63 -17.77 -8.98
CA ASN A 228 -28.60 -16.75 -9.40
C ASN A 228 -28.45 -15.44 -8.60
N GLU A 229 -28.23 -15.54 -7.31
CA GLU A 229 -27.97 -14.38 -6.45
C GLU A 229 -26.63 -13.71 -6.83
N LEU A 230 -25.59 -14.48 -7.10
CA LEU A 230 -24.28 -13.99 -7.56
C LEU A 230 -24.41 -13.24 -8.90
N ILE A 231 -25.16 -13.78 -9.88
CA ILE A 231 -25.43 -13.10 -11.15
C ILE A 231 -26.10 -11.74 -10.92
N THR A 232 -27.09 -11.69 -10.04
CA THR A 232 -27.81 -10.46 -9.74
C THR A 232 -26.88 -9.39 -9.15
N ILE A 233 -26.11 -9.76 -8.11
CA ILE A 233 -25.22 -8.80 -7.43
C ILE A 233 -24.05 -8.37 -8.34
N THR A 234 -23.47 -9.29 -9.11
CA THR A 234 -22.37 -8.94 -10.02
C THR A 234 -22.83 -8.06 -11.17
N SER A 235 -24.07 -8.22 -11.65
CA SER A 235 -24.65 -7.33 -12.65
C SER A 235 -24.83 -5.90 -12.12
N ALA A 236 -25.34 -5.76 -10.91
CA ALA A 236 -25.50 -4.46 -10.25
C ALA A 236 -24.13 -3.79 -10.01
N ILE A 237 -23.13 -4.54 -9.54
CA ILE A 237 -21.78 -4.01 -9.35
C ILE A 237 -21.18 -3.51 -10.67
N ARG A 238 -21.33 -4.27 -11.77
CA ARG A 238 -20.85 -3.86 -13.11
C ARG A 238 -21.51 -2.58 -13.60
N GLU A 239 -22.80 -2.43 -13.36
CA GLU A 239 -23.56 -1.22 -13.72
C GLU A 239 -23.05 -0.01 -12.93
N ILE A 240 -22.92 -0.12 -11.62
CA ILE A 240 -22.39 0.94 -10.74
C ILE A 240 -20.95 1.32 -11.14
N LEU A 241 -20.07 0.35 -11.36
CA LEU A 241 -18.70 0.61 -11.80
C LEU A 241 -18.64 1.35 -13.14
N SER A 242 -19.49 0.96 -14.10
CA SER A 242 -19.57 1.63 -15.40
C SER A 242 -20.04 3.07 -15.26
N LEU A 243 -21.06 3.33 -14.44
CA LEU A 243 -21.55 4.69 -14.19
C LEU A 243 -20.52 5.55 -13.45
N ALA A 244 -19.86 4.99 -12.42
CA ALA A 244 -18.82 5.68 -11.66
C ALA A 244 -17.64 6.07 -12.56
N LEU A 245 -17.15 5.14 -13.41
CA LEU A 245 -16.09 5.41 -14.37
C LEU A 245 -16.48 6.54 -15.35
N GLN A 246 -17.66 6.45 -15.95
CA GLN A 246 -18.16 7.48 -16.87
C GLN A 246 -18.33 8.85 -16.19
N ALA A 247 -18.82 8.89 -14.94
CA ALA A 247 -18.96 10.10 -14.16
C ALA A 247 -17.60 10.77 -13.93
N PHE A 248 -16.58 9.98 -13.57
CA PHE A 248 -15.23 10.45 -13.33
C PHE A 248 -14.56 10.97 -14.61
N GLU A 249 -14.59 10.19 -15.70
CA GLU A 249 -13.98 10.55 -16.99
C GLU A 249 -14.58 11.83 -17.57
N ARG A 250 -15.93 11.95 -17.54
CA ARG A 250 -16.67 13.07 -18.12
C ARG A 250 -16.84 14.26 -17.17
N ARG A 251 -16.47 14.09 -15.89
CA ARG A 251 -16.75 15.09 -14.83
C ARG A 251 -18.25 15.42 -14.76
N ASP A 252 -19.08 14.42 -14.91
CA ASP A 252 -20.52 14.56 -15.02
C ASP A 252 -21.19 14.22 -13.68
N THR A 253 -21.67 15.27 -12.99
CA THR A 253 -22.36 15.14 -11.70
C THR A 253 -23.74 14.51 -11.82
N ASP A 254 -24.39 14.61 -13.00
CA ASP A 254 -25.70 14.00 -13.22
C ASP A 254 -25.57 12.48 -13.34
N ILE A 255 -24.49 12.00 -13.97
CA ILE A 255 -24.16 10.57 -13.98
C ILE A 255 -23.75 10.14 -12.55
N ALA A 256 -22.94 10.91 -11.85
CA ALA A 256 -22.54 10.59 -10.48
C ALA A 256 -23.72 10.46 -9.52
N SER A 257 -24.80 11.21 -9.73
CA SER A 257 -26.02 11.10 -8.91
C SER A 257 -26.83 9.82 -9.13
N GLN A 258 -26.47 9.02 -10.14
CA GLN A 258 -27.12 7.73 -10.46
C GLN A 258 -26.36 6.54 -9.86
N VAL A 259 -25.14 6.77 -9.35
CA VAL A 259 -24.31 5.79 -8.65
C VAL A 259 -24.76 5.63 -7.19
#